data_cb24638ad5f2aad79b93df2b0aa68825
#
_entry.id   cb24638ad5f2aad79b93df2b0aa68825
#
_cell.length_a   1.000
_cell.length_b   1.000
_cell.length_c   1.000
_cell.angle_alpha   90.00
_cell.angle_beta   90.00
_cell.angle_gamma   90.00
#
_symmetry.space_group_name_H-M   'P 1'
#
loop_
_entity.id
_entity.type
_entity.pdbx_description
1 polymer ?
#
loop_
_entity_poly.entity_id
_entity_poly.type
_entity_poly.pdbx_seq_one_letter_code
_entity_poly.pdbx_strand_id
1 'polypeptide(L)'
;MSVSIRVDLPRMEAAEDHFRQCLYASEDELDRLDASLQTSLSAWTGDARDEYQIAHQRWRAAADEMARNLAWLHGVVKTAHANYHSARLTNMAMWRGNG
;
A
#
# COMPACT_ATOMS: atom_id res chain seq x y z
N MET A 1 21.21 11.87 23.38
CA MET A 1 21.53 10.75 22.47
C MET A 1 20.63 10.83 21.25
N SER A 2 21.22 11.23 20.17
CA SER A 2 20.49 11.30 18.92
C SER A 2 20.28 9.89 18.39
N VAL A 3 19.05 9.43 18.47
CA VAL A 3 18.67 8.28 17.68
C VAL A 3 18.64 8.77 16.23
N SER A 4 19.74 8.59 15.52
CA SER A 4 19.68 8.78 14.08
C SER A 4 18.86 7.65 13.51
N ILE A 5 17.58 7.89 13.36
CA ILE A 5 16.75 7.07 12.51
C ILE A 5 17.24 7.35 11.10
N ARG A 6 18.12 6.53 10.61
CA ARG A 6 18.47 6.55 9.19
C ARG A 6 17.25 6.08 8.43
N VAL A 7 16.53 7.04 7.90
CA VAL A 7 15.45 6.75 6.95
C VAL A 7 16.11 6.28 5.67
N ASP A 8 16.03 5.00 5.41
CA ASP A 8 16.49 4.43 4.15
C ASP A 8 15.41 4.63 3.09
N LEU A 9 15.43 5.78 2.44
CA LEU A 9 14.42 6.15 1.43
C LEU A 9 14.31 5.14 0.28
N PRO A 10 15.43 4.62 -0.29
CA PRO A 10 15.31 3.60 -1.32
C PRO A 10 14.59 2.35 -0.86
N ARG A 11 14.80 1.91 0.37
CA ARG A 11 14.07 0.75 0.93
C ARG A 11 12.61 1.05 1.16
N MET A 12 12.29 2.25 1.62
CA MET A 12 10.90 2.68 1.82
C MET A 12 10.15 2.73 0.49
N GLU A 13 10.76 3.28 -0.55
CA GLU A 13 10.20 3.34 -1.89
C GLU A 13 10.00 1.94 -2.47
N ALA A 14 10.98 1.06 -2.29
CA ALA A 14 10.89 -0.33 -2.73
C ALA A 14 9.78 -1.08 -2.00
N ALA A 15 9.62 -0.88 -0.69
CA ALA A 15 8.56 -1.49 0.09
C ALA A 15 7.19 -0.98 -0.35
N GLU A 16 7.05 0.32 -0.60
CA GLU A 16 5.81 0.91 -1.12
C GLU A 16 5.44 0.31 -2.47
N ASP A 17 6.40 0.21 -3.38
CA ASP A 17 6.18 -0.35 -4.71
C ASP A 17 5.78 -1.83 -4.65
N HIS A 18 6.46 -2.60 -3.80
CA HIS A 18 6.13 -4.01 -3.58
C HIS A 18 4.71 -4.16 -3.02
N PHE A 19 4.34 -3.34 -2.06
CA PHE A 19 3.00 -3.33 -1.47
C PHE A 19 1.94 -3.01 -2.53
N ARG A 20 2.22 -2.02 -3.39
CA ARG A 20 1.32 -1.65 -4.48
C ARG A 20 1.11 -2.80 -5.47
N GLN A 21 2.18 -3.50 -5.83
CA GLN A 21 2.10 -4.67 -6.71
C GLN A 21 1.26 -5.77 -6.09
N CYS A 22 1.46 -6.05 -4.79
CA CYS A 22 0.67 -7.05 -4.07
C CYS A 22 -0.82 -6.68 -4.02
N LEU A 23 -1.12 -5.41 -3.80
CA LEU A 23 -2.50 -4.92 -3.78
C LEU A 23 -3.18 -5.12 -5.14
N TYR A 24 -2.52 -4.71 -6.21
CA TYR A 24 -3.06 -4.87 -7.56
C TYR A 24 -3.25 -6.34 -7.94
N ALA A 25 -2.29 -7.20 -7.58
CA ALA A 25 -2.41 -8.63 -7.81
C ALA A 25 -3.61 -9.22 -7.04
N SER A 26 -3.81 -8.80 -5.80
CA SER A 26 -4.93 -9.26 -4.97
C SER A 26 -6.28 -8.81 -5.54
N GLU A 27 -6.38 -7.57 -5.99
CA GLU A 27 -7.59 -7.04 -6.63
C GLU A 27 -7.91 -7.80 -7.92
N ASP A 28 -6.90 -8.07 -8.74
CA ASP A 28 -7.05 -8.82 -9.98
C ASP A 28 -7.51 -10.26 -9.72
N GLU A 29 -6.94 -10.92 -8.71
CA GLU A 29 -7.36 -12.26 -8.29
C GLU A 29 -8.80 -12.28 -7.78
N LEU A 30 -9.21 -11.27 -7.01
CA LEU A 30 -10.60 -11.15 -6.55
C LEU A 30 -11.56 -10.97 -7.72
N ASP A 31 -11.21 -10.17 -8.70
CA ASP A 31 -12.01 -9.97 -9.91
C ASP A 31 -12.14 -11.26 -10.71
N ARG A 32 -11.05 -12.01 -10.87
CA ARG A 32 -11.06 -13.30 -11.58
C ARG A 32 -11.88 -14.33 -10.84
N LEU A 33 -11.75 -14.39 -9.51
CA LEU A 33 -12.52 -15.30 -8.69
C LEU A 33 -14.02 -14.98 -8.79
N ASP A 34 -14.37 -13.72 -8.72
CA ASP A 34 -15.75 -13.27 -8.85
C ASP A 34 -16.34 -13.66 -10.21
N ALA A 35 -15.61 -13.39 -11.29
CA ALA A 35 -16.04 -13.76 -12.65
C ALA A 35 -16.20 -15.27 -12.80
N SER A 36 -15.27 -16.06 -12.25
CA SER A 36 -15.32 -17.50 -12.29
C SER A 36 -16.51 -18.07 -11.51
N LEU A 37 -16.82 -17.50 -10.36
CA LEU A 37 -17.91 -17.95 -9.49
C LEU A 37 -19.26 -17.50 -9.97
N GLN A 38 -19.37 -16.37 -10.65
CA GLN A 38 -20.64 -15.89 -11.22
C GLN A 38 -21.27 -16.92 -12.15
N THR A 39 -20.48 -17.65 -12.90
CA THR A 39 -20.96 -18.72 -13.80
C THR A 39 -21.43 -19.96 -13.04
N SER A 40 -20.94 -20.18 -11.82
CA SER A 40 -21.23 -21.35 -11.00
C SER A 40 -22.29 -21.14 -9.93
N LEU A 41 -22.57 -19.88 -9.58
CA LEU A 41 -23.46 -19.53 -8.46
C LEU A 41 -24.88 -20.08 -8.57
N SER A 42 -25.38 -20.26 -9.78
CA SER A 42 -26.71 -20.80 -10.00
C SER A 42 -26.84 -22.28 -9.56
N ALA A 43 -25.69 -22.99 -9.51
CA ALA A 43 -25.66 -24.39 -9.07
C ALA A 43 -25.46 -24.54 -7.55
N TRP A 44 -25.23 -23.43 -6.84
CA TRP A 44 -24.98 -23.46 -5.40
C TRP A 44 -26.27 -23.38 -4.61
N THR A 45 -26.24 -23.96 -3.39
CA THR A 45 -27.33 -23.76 -2.44
C THR A 45 -27.41 -22.30 -2.03
N GLY A 46 -28.61 -21.85 -1.56
CA GLY A 46 -28.80 -20.48 -1.09
C GLY A 46 -27.82 -20.10 0.03
N ASP A 47 -27.61 -21.02 0.97
CA ASP A 47 -26.70 -20.80 2.12
C ASP A 47 -25.25 -20.64 1.66
N ALA A 48 -24.79 -21.50 0.76
CA ALA A 48 -23.44 -21.42 0.22
C ALA A 48 -23.21 -20.12 -0.56
N ARG A 49 -24.22 -19.69 -1.31
CA ARG A 49 -24.17 -18.43 -2.05
C ARG A 49 -24.08 -17.23 -1.11
N ASP A 50 -24.86 -17.23 -0.05
CA ASP A 50 -24.88 -16.16 0.95
C ASP A 50 -23.54 -16.08 1.67
N GLU A 51 -22.98 -17.22 2.07
CA GLU A 51 -21.65 -17.27 2.70
C GLU A 51 -20.55 -16.77 1.78
N TYR A 52 -20.60 -17.10 0.50
CA TYR A 52 -19.66 -16.59 -0.48
C TYR A 52 -19.77 -15.07 -0.60
N GLN A 53 -20.97 -14.53 -0.68
CA GLN A 53 -21.18 -13.08 -0.80
C GLN A 53 -20.62 -12.33 0.41
N ILE A 54 -20.81 -12.87 1.62
CA ILE A 54 -20.26 -12.30 2.85
C ILE A 54 -18.71 -12.31 2.78
N ALA A 55 -18.12 -13.44 2.41
CA ALA A 55 -16.67 -13.55 2.29
C ALA A 55 -16.13 -12.58 1.24
N HIS A 56 -16.80 -12.47 0.10
CA HIS A 56 -16.40 -11.57 -0.98
C HIS A 56 -16.44 -10.10 -0.53
N GLN A 57 -17.48 -9.70 0.19
CA GLN A 57 -17.60 -8.36 0.75
C GLN A 57 -16.48 -8.06 1.73
N ARG A 58 -16.12 -9.02 2.58
CA ARG A 58 -15.01 -8.88 3.53
C ARG A 58 -13.66 -8.73 2.82
N TRP A 59 -13.43 -9.50 1.77
CA TRP A 59 -12.20 -9.40 0.98
C TRP A 59 -12.09 -8.06 0.26
N ARG A 60 -13.21 -7.57 -0.30
CA ARG A 60 -13.24 -6.25 -0.93
C ARG A 60 -12.99 -5.13 0.08
N ALA A 61 -13.60 -5.22 1.26
CA ALA A 61 -13.37 -4.24 2.32
C ALA A 61 -11.91 -4.24 2.78
N ALA A 62 -11.29 -5.41 2.90
CA ALA A 62 -9.87 -5.53 3.24
C ALA A 62 -8.98 -4.92 2.14
N ALA A 63 -9.29 -5.15 0.87
CA ALA A 63 -8.56 -4.56 -0.25
C ALA A 63 -8.68 -3.03 -0.25
N ASP A 64 -9.86 -2.49 0.03
CA ASP A 64 -10.09 -1.05 0.14
C ASP A 64 -9.27 -0.44 1.30
N GLU A 65 -9.21 -1.13 2.43
CA GLU A 65 -8.41 -0.71 3.57
C GLU A 65 -6.91 -0.73 3.22
N MET A 66 -6.45 -1.77 2.53
CA MET A 66 -5.07 -1.83 2.05
C MET A 66 -4.75 -0.68 1.08
N ALA A 67 -5.69 -0.32 0.22
CA ALA A 67 -5.54 0.81 -0.69
C ALA A 67 -5.39 2.12 0.07
N ARG A 68 -6.18 2.33 1.13
CA ARG A 68 -6.07 3.50 2.00
C ARG A 68 -4.74 3.53 2.73
N ASN A 69 -4.28 2.38 3.23
CA ASN A 69 -2.99 2.25 3.91
C ASN A 69 -1.84 2.54 2.95
N LEU A 70 -1.94 2.09 1.70
CA LEU A 70 -0.95 2.38 0.67
C LEU A 70 -0.88 3.88 0.36
N ALA A 71 -2.03 4.54 0.26
CA ALA A 71 -2.09 5.98 0.04
C ALA A 71 -1.45 6.75 1.20
N TRP A 72 -1.70 6.31 2.44
CA TRP A 72 -1.07 6.87 3.63
C TRP A 72 0.45 6.66 3.60
N LEU A 73 0.90 5.44 3.29
CA LEU A 73 2.33 5.12 3.18
C LEU A 73 3.00 5.96 2.11
N HIS A 74 2.35 6.14 0.96
CA HIS A 74 2.86 7.01 -0.10
C HIS A 74 3.07 8.45 0.41
N GLY A 75 2.13 8.97 1.18
CA GLY A 75 2.25 10.28 1.80
C GLY A 75 3.43 10.36 2.78
N VAL A 76 3.63 9.32 3.58
CA VAL A 76 4.76 9.24 4.52
C VAL A 76 6.09 9.23 3.78
N VAL A 77 6.22 8.42 2.73
CA VAL A 77 7.43 8.34 1.92
C VAL A 77 7.72 9.68 1.24
N LYS A 78 6.70 10.31 0.69
CA LYS A 78 6.81 11.62 0.05
C LYS A 78 7.29 12.69 1.03
N THR A 79 6.72 12.72 2.23
CA THR A 79 7.09 13.65 3.29
C THR A 79 8.52 13.40 3.77
N ALA A 80 8.90 12.15 3.98
CA ALA A 80 10.26 11.78 4.37
C ALA A 80 11.29 12.20 3.31
N HIS A 81 10.94 12.03 2.03
CA HIS A 81 11.79 12.42 0.92
C HIS A 81 12.01 13.94 0.89
N ALA A 82 10.92 14.72 1.06
CA ALA A 82 10.99 16.16 1.11
C ALA A 82 11.82 16.66 2.33
N ASN A 83 11.63 16.05 3.49
CA ASN A 83 12.36 16.38 4.71
C ASN A 83 13.86 16.07 4.56
N TYR A 84 14.17 14.92 3.96
CA TYR A 84 15.57 14.57 3.70
C TYR A 84 16.22 15.57 2.76
N HIS A 85 15.55 15.94 1.69
CA HIS A 85 16.04 16.92 0.73
C HIS A 85 16.27 18.29 1.39
N SER A 86 15.33 18.76 2.18
CA SER A 86 15.44 20.03 2.92
C SER A 86 16.62 20.01 3.91
N ALA A 87 16.77 18.93 4.66
CA ALA A 87 17.89 18.76 5.60
C ALA A 87 19.25 18.79 4.87
N ARG A 88 19.33 18.14 3.72
CA ARG A 88 20.54 18.13 2.91
C ARG A 88 20.90 19.54 2.41
N LEU A 89 19.92 20.29 1.94
CA LEU A 89 20.14 21.67 1.49
C LEU A 89 20.59 22.57 2.63
N THR A 90 19.98 22.44 3.80
CA THR A 90 20.34 23.18 5.01
C THR A 90 21.79 22.89 5.41
N ASN A 91 22.17 21.63 5.44
CA ASN A 91 23.54 21.21 5.76
C ASN A 91 24.56 21.76 4.75
N MET A 92 24.24 21.75 3.48
CA MET A 92 25.10 22.32 2.44
C MET A 92 25.24 23.83 2.61
N ALA A 93 24.18 24.54 2.93
CA ALA A 93 24.20 25.98 3.17
C ALA A 93 25.06 26.31 4.41
N MET A 94 24.97 25.54 5.48
CA MET A 94 25.79 25.71 6.68
C MET A 94 27.27 25.49 6.37
N TRP A 95 27.59 24.50 5.58
CA TRP A 95 28.97 24.25 5.14
C TRP A 95 29.55 25.43 4.36
N ARG A 96 28.77 25.99 3.46
CA ARG A 96 29.20 27.15 2.65
C ARG A 96 29.36 28.41 3.51
N GLY A 97 28.53 28.55 4.54
CA GLY A 97 28.58 29.70 5.46
C GLY A 97 29.79 29.70 6.39
N ASN A 98 30.39 28.54 6.61
CA ASN A 98 31.53 28.37 7.52
C ASN A 98 32.87 28.24 6.79
N GLY A 99 32.86 28.32 5.49
CA GLY A 99 34.08 28.19 4.68
C GLY A 99 34.62 29.54 4.25
#